data_f3f695969807346461664fb2b2ddfdca
#
_entry.id   f3f695969807346461664fb2b2ddfdca
#
_cell.length_a   1.000
_cell.length_b   1.000
_cell.length_c   1.000
_cell.angle_alpha   90.00
_cell.angle_beta   90.00
_cell.angle_gamma   90.00
#
_symmetry.space_group_name_H-M   'P 1'
#
loop_
_entity.id
_entity.type
_entity.pdbx_description
1 polymer ?
#
loop_
_entity_poly.entity_id
_entity_poly.type
_entity_poly.pdbx_seq_one_letter_code
_entity_poly.pdbx_strand_id
1 'polypeptide(L)'
;MCYNSLIKYGGGVMLAEQLNETLKNLDDLGIFQLRELAREIGVHLPTTMKKAELIQKIREVASGEAEPFVPTTKKGRPPKQYQTAQTESVVTEREYDYINWGKSLLPYAEKAFSVYKMSDNSSFIFDERKYGLKMEVCGVVSVDDAGNARLHEGTITQVGEKRIARVEFPVVSKFGLRDGDYVEGRIGQSLKDNSYCLFDVKTINGKPLPFNRPKFNETKAQPITQRINLDDSSMLIVNNFAPIGKGQRVLVRSLDNNTPKRILHQMAENLAKTIDVIYLTLDEQPEDYYNATQQKLNYILCPFDLPVEKQLYILELALSVAKRRAEMGQDVVVFVEDLFTVARLYSRCYKAAGLGEPYEFVLGCLKKLLACGRNILNGGTITLIVGSSGNKEGLNFDELLYEVKKACNCFITLNSVNYLGVHDINLDNTFTLNAERLLTQQETQNYYNLRNACAGKPINEVINILKQ
;
A
#
# COMPACT_ATOMS: atom_id res chain seq x y z
N MET A 1 9.52 -37.00 22.94
CA MET A 1 8.30 -36.18 23.05
C MET A 1 8.39 -35.40 24.34
N CYS A 2 8.90 -34.18 24.31
CA CYS A 2 8.97 -33.30 25.47
C CYS A 2 8.00 -32.16 25.22
N TYR A 3 6.90 -32.15 25.97
CA TYR A 3 6.00 -31.00 26.07
C TYR A 3 6.71 -29.97 26.95
N ASN A 4 7.23 -28.89 26.39
CA ASN A 4 7.65 -27.72 27.14
C ASN A 4 6.43 -27.04 27.72
N SER A 5 6.27 -27.07 29.03
CA SER A 5 5.20 -26.40 29.74
C SER A 5 5.39 -24.90 29.67
N LEU A 6 4.48 -24.21 29.00
CA LEU A 6 4.34 -22.77 28.99
C LEU A 6 3.68 -22.31 30.30
N ILE A 7 4.39 -21.52 31.09
CA ILE A 7 3.84 -20.93 32.31
C ILE A 7 3.40 -19.49 31.99
N LYS A 8 2.12 -19.18 32.18
CA LYS A 8 1.56 -17.83 32.04
C LYS A 8 1.67 -17.08 33.35
N TYR A 9 2.44 -15.99 33.36
CA TYR A 9 2.46 -15.02 34.46
C TYR A 9 2.03 -13.65 33.91
N GLY A 10 1.09 -13.01 34.56
CA GLY A 10 0.77 -11.58 34.54
C GLY A 10 0.83 -10.79 33.22
N GLY A 11 0.77 -11.42 32.03
CA GLY A 11 0.78 -10.72 30.73
C GLY A 11 1.88 -11.13 29.75
N GLY A 12 2.85 -11.95 30.14
CA GLY A 12 3.92 -12.47 29.27
C GLY A 12 3.89 -14.01 29.19
N VAL A 13 4.47 -14.56 28.12
CA VAL A 13 4.69 -16.00 27.95
C VAL A 13 6.19 -16.22 27.83
N MET A 14 6.79 -16.83 28.85
CA MET A 14 8.21 -17.20 28.84
C MET A 14 8.34 -18.74 28.97
N LEU A 15 9.32 -19.32 28.30
CA LEU A 15 9.63 -20.74 28.44
C LEU A 15 10.21 -21.01 29.84
N ALA A 16 9.71 -22.03 30.54
CA ALA A 16 10.10 -22.37 31.92
C ALA A 16 11.62 -22.56 32.09
N GLU A 17 12.31 -23.03 31.07
CA GLU A 17 13.78 -23.18 31.05
C GLU A 17 14.52 -21.84 31.05
N GLN A 18 14.04 -20.86 30.26
CA GLN A 18 14.63 -19.52 30.20
C GLN A 18 14.41 -18.75 31.50
N LEU A 19 13.25 -18.90 32.12
CA LEU A 19 12.96 -18.30 33.43
C LEU A 19 13.88 -18.85 34.50
N ASN A 20 14.08 -20.18 34.55
CA ASN A 20 14.93 -20.83 35.50
C ASN A 20 16.43 -20.45 35.34
N GLU A 21 16.89 -20.23 34.12
CA GLU A 21 18.26 -19.79 33.84
C GLU A 21 18.46 -18.33 34.25
N THR A 22 17.51 -17.46 33.98
CA THR A 22 17.53 -16.05 34.39
C THR A 22 17.43 -15.89 35.89
N LEU A 23 16.66 -16.71 36.61
CA LEU A 23 16.54 -16.70 38.04
C LEU A 23 17.83 -17.10 38.77
N LYS A 24 18.72 -17.89 38.17
CA LYS A 24 20.04 -18.22 38.72
C LYS A 24 21.02 -17.06 38.72
N ASN A 25 20.85 -16.12 37.78
CA ASN A 25 21.80 -15.02 37.55
C ASN A 25 21.23 -13.63 37.91
N LEU A 26 20.22 -13.55 38.79
CA LEU A 26 19.51 -12.29 39.13
C LEU A 26 20.45 -11.22 39.73
N ASP A 27 21.49 -11.62 40.45
CA ASP A 27 22.41 -10.70 41.10
C ASP A 27 23.31 -9.96 40.09
N ASP A 28 23.54 -10.56 38.90
CA ASP A 28 24.37 -10.02 37.83
C ASP A 28 23.58 -9.07 36.90
N LEU A 29 22.24 -9.09 36.96
CA LEU A 29 21.38 -8.26 36.13
C LEU A 29 21.39 -6.79 36.58
N GLY A 30 21.35 -5.89 35.60
CA GLY A 30 21.15 -4.46 35.82
C GLY A 30 19.76 -4.13 36.36
N ILE A 31 19.61 -3.01 37.07
CA ILE A 31 18.32 -2.61 37.68
C ILE A 31 17.17 -2.47 36.63
N PHE A 32 17.49 -2.09 35.41
CA PHE A 32 16.49 -2.00 34.34
C PHE A 32 15.98 -3.37 33.89
N GLN A 33 16.86 -4.33 33.70
CA GLN A 33 16.56 -5.72 33.35
C GLN A 33 15.75 -6.41 34.45
N LEU A 34 16.11 -6.18 35.71
CA LEU A 34 15.34 -6.68 36.85
C LEU A 34 13.93 -6.10 36.93
N ARG A 35 13.75 -4.83 36.56
CA ARG A 35 12.43 -4.20 36.53
C ARG A 35 11.57 -4.73 35.38
N GLU A 36 12.16 -5.06 34.24
CA GLU A 36 11.45 -5.73 33.14
C GLU A 36 10.99 -7.12 33.55
N LEU A 37 11.92 -7.95 34.04
CA LEU A 37 11.61 -9.29 34.52
C LEU A 37 10.53 -9.26 35.63
N ALA A 38 10.61 -8.32 36.55
CA ALA A 38 9.64 -8.14 37.62
C ALA A 38 8.22 -7.80 37.10
N ARG A 39 8.11 -7.03 36.03
CA ARG A 39 6.82 -6.75 35.38
C ARG A 39 6.25 -7.99 34.71
N GLU A 40 7.10 -8.78 34.06
CA GLU A 40 6.69 -9.98 33.35
C GLU A 40 6.14 -11.06 34.29
N ILE A 41 6.77 -11.25 35.42
CA ILE A 41 6.32 -12.23 36.44
C ILE A 41 5.24 -11.71 37.38
N GLY A 42 4.87 -10.41 37.28
CA GLY A 42 3.77 -9.84 38.08
C GLY A 42 4.16 -9.29 39.45
N VAL A 43 5.35 -8.71 39.62
CA VAL A 43 5.71 -7.97 40.85
C VAL A 43 5.02 -6.61 40.84
N HIS A 44 4.32 -6.26 41.93
CA HIS A 44 3.60 -4.99 42.06
C HIS A 44 4.61 -3.81 42.23
N LEU A 45 4.42 -2.74 41.42
CA LEU A 45 5.20 -1.48 41.45
C LEU A 45 6.75 -1.67 41.46
N PRO A 46 7.33 -2.41 40.50
CA PRO A 46 8.77 -2.74 40.51
C PRO A 46 9.67 -1.51 40.33
N THR A 47 9.15 -0.36 39.95
CA THR A 47 9.91 0.89 39.74
C THR A 47 10.21 1.62 41.03
N THR A 48 9.52 1.35 42.13
CA THR A 48 9.71 2.00 43.43
C THR A 48 10.73 1.27 44.33
N MET A 49 11.12 0.05 43.95
CA MET A 49 11.95 -0.82 44.78
C MET A 49 13.45 -0.64 44.47
N LYS A 50 14.27 -0.82 45.49
CA LYS A 50 15.76 -0.91 45.40
C LYS A 50 16.15 -2.26 44.82
N LYS A 51 17.40 -2.38 44.26
CA LYS A 51 17.88 -3.61 43.59
C LYS A 51 17.70 -4.86 44.45
N ALA A 52 18.15 -4.82 45.70
CA ALA A 52 18.08 -5.96 46.59
C ALA A 52 16.64 -6.40 46.92
N GLU A 53 15.77 -5.45 47.19
CA GLU A 53 14.33 -5.67 47.45
C GLU A 53 13.62 -6.24 46.23
N LEU A 54 13.97 -5.75 45.05
CA LEU A 54 13.39 -6.19 43.76
C LEU A 54 13.78 -7.64 43.46
N ILE A 55 15.05 -8.03 43.71
CA ILE A 55 15.54 -9.41 43.56
C ILE A 55 14.77 -10.35 44.48
N GLN A 56 14.61 -9.94 45.77
CA GLN A 56 13.85 -10.73 46.72
C GLN A 56 12.39 -10.94 46.28
N LYS A 57 11.73 -9.88 45.83
CA LYS A 57 10.33 -9.97 45.34
C LYS A 57 10.19 -10.81 44.06
N ILE A 58 11.17 -10.76 43.19
CA ILE A 58 11.22 -11.64 42.00
C ILE A 58 11.31 -13.10 42.44
N ARG A 59 12.13 -13.43 43.40
CA ARG A 59 12.26 -14.80 43.93
C ARG A 59 10.99 -15.28 44.62
N GLU A 60 10.34 -14.44 45.43
CA GLU A 60 9.09 -14.77 46.15
C GLU A 60 7.93 -15.06 45.16
N VAL A 61 7.80 -14.27 44.08
CA VAL A 61 6.77 -14.51 43.08
C VAL A 61 7.11 -15.72 42.18
N ALA A 62 8.38 -15.90 41.83
CA ALA A 62 8.81 -17.03 41.00
C ALA A 62 8.75 -18.38 41.75
N SER A 63 8.96 -18.39 43.09
CA SER A 63 8.80 -19.60 43.94
C SER A 63 7.34 -19.91 44.25
N GLY A 64 6.41 -19.00 43.98
CA GLY A 64 5.01 -19.15 44.37
C GLY A 64 4.68 -18.77 45.80
N GLU A 65 5.64 -18.20 46.56
CA GLU A 65 5.45 -17.71 47.92
C GLU A 65 4.64 -16.41 47.96
N ALA A 66 4.63 -15.67 46.86
CA ALA A 66 3.79 -14.49 46.68
C ALA A 66 2.96 -14.61 45.40
N GLU A 67 1.67 -14.22 45.47
CA GLU A 67 0.81 -14.22 44.30
C GLU A 67 1.19 -13.11 43.32
N PRO A 68 1.25 -13.40 42.01
CA PRO A 68 1.53 -12.39 41.01
C PRO A 68 0.41 -11.34 40.95
N PHE A 69 0.78 -10.08 40.91
CA PHE A 69 -0.15 -8.97 40.78
C PHE A 69 -0.80 -8.95 39.40
N VAL A 70 -2.12 -9.15 39.35
CA VAL A 70 -2.93 -8.96 38.15
C VAL A 70 -3.59 -7.57 38.26
N PRO A 71 -3.37 -6.63 37.33
CA PRO A 71 -4.00 -5.32 37.37
C PRO A 71 -5.51 -5.46 37.29
N THR A 72 -6.22 -5.21 38.40
CA THR A 72 -7.68 -5.12 38.38
C THR A 72 -8.07 -3.79 37.77
N THR A 73 -8.77 -3.82 36.64
CA THR A 73 -9.40 -2.64 36.07
C THR A 73 -10.34 -2.03 37.12
N LYS A 74 -10.07 -0.80 37.55
CA LYS A 74 -10.98 -0.05 38.43
C LYS A 74 -12.35 0.00 37.76
N LYS A 75 -13.38 -0.56 38.42
CA LYS A 75 -14.78 -0.43 38.03
C LYS A 75 -15.14 1.07 37.98
N GLY A 76 -15.20 1.64 36.80
CA GLY A 76 -15.82 2.95 36.60
C GLY A 76 -17.32 2.85 36.87
N ARG A 77 -17.93 4.01 37.21
CA ARG A 77 -19.37 4.19 37.47
C ARG A 77 -20.17 3.54 36.34
N PRO A 78 -21.21 2.74 36.62
CA PRO A 78 -22.01 2.04 35.61
C PRO A 78 -22.63 3.06 34.64
N PRO A 79 -22.59 2.81 33.33
CA PRO A 79 -23.22 3.69 32.35
C PRO A 79 -24.75 3.60 32.48
N LYS A 80 -25.43 4.75 32.31
CA LYS A 80 -26.90 4.80 32.20
C LYS A 80 -27.36 3.89 31.06
N GLN A 81 -28.29 3.00 31.36
CA GLN A 81 -28.92 2.13 30.37
C GLN A 81 -29.67 2.97 29.34
N TYR A 82 -29.16 3.01 28.13
CA TYR A 82 -29.93 3.35 26.94
C TYR A 82 -30.45 2.02 26.37
N GLN A 83 -31.76 1.96 26.15
CA GLN A 83 -32.42 0.84 25.47
C GLN A 83 -31.84 0.77 24.04
N THR A 84 -31.03 -0.24 23.80
CA THR A 84 -30.54 -0.58 22.46
C THR A 84 -31.58 -1.37 21.73
N ALA A 85 -32.10 -0.82 20.64
CA ALA A 85 -32.74 -1.62 19.59
C ALA A 85 -31.70 -2.66 19.10
N GLN A 86 -32.12 -3.91 19.05
CA GLN A 86 -31.36 -5.02 18.53
C GLN A 86 -31.08 -4.76 17.05
N THR A 87 -29.92 -4.25 16.75
CA THR A 87 -29.28 -4.39 15.43
C THR A 87 -28.20 -5.44 15.61
N GLU A 88 -28.33 -6.52 14.87
CA GLU A 88 -27.29 -7.56 14.75
C GLU A 88 -25.96 -6.87 14.48
N SER A 89 -25.03 -7.00 15.42
CA SER A 89 -23.66 -6.55 15.22
C SER A 89 -23.02 -7.46 14.17
N VAL A 90 -23.11 -7.05 12.92
CA VAL A 90 -22.14 -7.49 11.91
C VAL A 90 -20.78 -7.12 12.48
N VAL A 91 -19.98 -8.12 12.84
CA VAL A 91 -18.57 -7.96 13.15
C VAL A 91 -17.94 -7.39 11.87
N THR A 92 -17.80 -6.08 11.82
CA THR A 92 -17.02 -5.44 10.79
C THR A 92 -15.59 -5.92 11.01
N GLU A 93 -15.13 -6.83 10.15
CA GLU A 93 -13.70 -7.07 9.98
C GLU A 93 -13.04 -5.70 9.94
N ARG A 94 -12.08 -5.48 10.83
CA ARG A 94 -11.30 -4.23 10.83
C ARG A 94 -10.76 -4.09 9.44
N GLU A 95 -11.26 -3.09 8.71
CA GLU A 95 -10.73 -2.71 7.41
C GLU A 95 -9.26 -2.34 7.64
N TYR A 96 -8.39 -3.27 7.29
CA TYR A 96 -6.99 -2.95 7.14
C TYR A 96 -6.88 -2.07 5.90
N ASP A 97 -6.79 -0.77 6.11
CA ASP A 97 -6.43 0.15 5.04
C ASP A 97 -5.07 -0.29 4.51
N TYR A 98 -5.03 -0.66 3.24
CA TYR A 98 -3.83 -1.21 2.59
C TYR A 98 -2.62 -0.30 2.71
N ILE A 99 -2.84 1.00 2.91
CA ILE A 99 -1.80 2.00 3.11
C ILE A 99 -1.13 1.85 4.48
N ASN A 100 -1.88 1.43 5.48
CA ASN A 100 -1.40 1.33 6.85
C ASN A 100 -0.57 0.08 7.10
N TRP A 101 -0.65 -0.90 6.21
CA TRP A 101 0.03 -2.17 6.41
C TRP A 101 1.56 -2.07 6.21
N GLY A 102 2.04 -1.31 5.24
CA GLY A 102 3.47 -1.00 5.07
C GLY A 102 4.01 -0.15 6.22
N LYS A 103 3.20 0.78 6.73
CA LYS A 103 3.56 1.68 7.83
C LYS A 103 3.55 0.98 9.19
N SER A 104 2.70 -0.03 9.41
CA SER A 104 2.65 -0.81 10.66
C SER A 104 3.89 -1.67 10.90
N LEU A 105 4.75 -1.81 9.90
CA LEU A 105 6.01 -2.51 10.00
C LEU A 105 7.20 -1.60 10.29
N LEU A 106 7.01 -0.28 10.22
CA LEU A 106 8.03 0.65 10.64
C LEU A 106 8.18 0.56 12.18
N PRO A 107 9.42 0.54 12.73
CA PRO A 107 9.68 0.34 14.17
C PRO A 107 9.01 1.34 15.11
N TYR A 108 8.37 2.37 14.55
CA TYR A 108 7.65 3.41 15.28
C TYR A 108 6.13 3.16 15.40
N ALA A 109 5.58 2.16 14.72
CA ALA A 109 4.14 1.92 14.69
C ALA A 109 3.60 1.27 15.97
N GLU A 110 4.41 0.50 16.70
CA GLU A 110 3.97 -0.14 17.96
C GLU A 110 3.61 0.85 19.08
N LYS A 111 4.09 2.10 19.01
CA LYS A 111 3.76 3.15 19.99
C LYS A 111 2.54 4.01 19.60
N ALA A 112 2.06 3.93 18.39
CA ALA A 112 0.99 4.80 17.86
C ALA A 112 -0.42 4.23 18.00
N PHE A 113 -0.59 2.98 18.44
CA PHE A 113 -1.91 2.39 18.72
C PHE A 113 -2.55 2.85 20.05
N SER A 114 -2.17 3.98 20.59
CA SER A 114 -3.07 4.67 21.51
C SER A 114 -4.18 5.29 20.67
N VAL A 115 -5.26 4.54 20.55
CA VAL A 115 -6.54 5.03 20.02
C VAL A 115 -6.85 6.37 20.68
N TYR A 116 -6.60 7.47 19.98
CA TYR A 116 -7.22 8.74 20.31
C TYR A 116 -8.73 8.51 20.12
N LYS A 117 -9.41 8.13 21.19
CA LYS A 117 -10.86 8.23 21.25
C LYS A 117 -11.17 9.70 21.04
N MET A 118 -11.64 10.02 19.85
CA MET A 118 -12.19 11.33 19.55
C MET A 118 -13.24 11.65 20.57
N SER A 119 -13.03 12.68 21.37
CA SER A 119 -14.14 13.41 21.94
C SER A 119 -14.89 14.04 20.76
N ASP A 120 -16.20 13.86 20.71
CA ASP A 120 -17.11 14.53 19.78
C ASP A 120 -16.96 16.06 19.90
N ASN A 121 -15.93 16.60 19.24
CA ASN A 121 -15.77 18.03 19.10
C ASN A 121 -16.40 18.50 17.78
N SER A 122 -17.73 18.38 17.70
CA SER A 122 -18.55 18.92 16.61
C SER A 122 -18.53 20.47 16.53
N SER A 123 -17.75 21.15 17.36
CA SER A 123 -17.70 22.62 17.43
C SER A 123 -16.31 23.22 17.19
N PHE A 124 -15.44 22.56 16.40
CA PHE A 124 -14.19 23.20 16.01
C PHE A 124 -14.49 24.34 15.04
N ILE A 125 -14.66 25.55 15.61
CA ILE A 125 -14.73 26.79 14.82
C ILE A 125 -13.30 27.13 14.43
N PHE A 126 -13.03 27.04 13.14
CA PHE A 126 -11.75 27.41 12.58
C PHE A 126 -11.52 28.91 12.77
N ASP A 127 -10.56 29.30 13.61
CA ASP A 127 -10.23 30.69 13.87
C ASP A 127 -9.12 31.15 12.91
N GLU A 128 -9.54 31.81 11.82
CA GLU A 128 -8.62 32.37 10.83
C GLU A 128 -7.63 33.41 11.41
N ARG A 129 -7.90 33.96 12.58
CA ARG A 129 -7.04 34.92 13.25
C ARG A 129 -5.75 34.31 13.80
N LYS A 130 -5.68 32.99 13.90
CA LYS A 130 -4.48 32.23 14.31
C LYS A 130 -3.40 32.17 13.24
N TYR A 131 -3.71 32.62 12.03
CA TYR A 131 -2.83 32.51 10.87
C TYR A 131 -2.52 33.90 10.31
N GLY A 132 -1.22 34.14 10.07
CA GLY A 132 -0.70 35.35 9.43
C GLY A 132 -0.87 35.30 7.91
N LEU A 133 0.24 35.27 7.19
CA LEU A 133 0.24 35.25 5.72
C LEU A 133 -0.63 34.10 5.20
N LYS A 134 -1.63 34.42 4.35
CA LYS A 134 -2.55 33.44 3.75
C LYS A 134 -2.31 33.33 2.25
N MET A 135 -2.29 32.11 1.73
CA MET A 135 -2.06 31.82 0.32
C MET A 135 -3.01 30.74 -0.17
N GLU A 136 -3.41 30.82 -1.43
CA GLU A 136 -4.10 29.74 -2.11
C GLU A 136 -3.09 28.70 -2.57
N VAL A 137 -3.47 27.43 -2.43
CA VAL A 137 -2.61 26.29 -2.77
C VAL A 137 -3.45 25.16 -3.30
N CYS A 138 -2.77 24.29 -4.07
CA CYS A 138 -3.30 23.00 -4.46
C CYS A 138 -2.23 21.91 -4.25
N GLY A 139 -2.66 20.70 -3.96
CA GLY A 139 -1.72 19.60 -3.77
C GLY A 139 -2.36 18.32 -3.26
N VAL A 140 -1.52 17.31 -3.09
CA VAL A 140 -1.92 15.99 -2.60
C VAL A 140 -1.77 15.93 -1.08
N VAL A 141 -2.81 15.48 -0.39
CA VAL A 141 -2.78 15.24 1.06
C VAL A 141 -2.27 13.83 1.31
N SER A 142 -1.30 13.71 2.21
CA SER A 142 -0.93 12.44 2.80
C SER A 142 -1.37 12.39 4.26
N VAL A 143 -1.87 11.24 4.69
CA VAL A 143 -2.30 11.01 6.08
C VAL A 143 -1.58 9.78 6.58
N ASP A 144 -0.84 9.90 7.69
CA ASP A 144 -0.19 8.77 8.34
C ASP A 144 -1.13 8.07 9.34
N ASP A 145 -0.68 6.90 9.86
CA ASP A 145 -1.46 6.09 10.81
C ASP A 145 -1.77 6.79 12.12
N ALA A 146 -0.92 7.75 12.51
CA ALA A 146 -1.13 8.55 13.70
C ALA A 146 -2.14 9.70 13.45
N GLY A 147 -2.68 9.83 12.23
CA GLY A 147 -3.59 10.89 11.83
C GLY A 147 -2.88 12.22 11.55
N ASN A 148 -1.53 12.24 11.48
CA ASN A 148 -0.82 13.43 11.04
C ASN A 148 -0.98 13.54 9.52
N ALA A 149 -1.43 14.70 9.09
CA ALA A 149 -1.62 14.93 7.67
C ALA A 149 -0.71 16.08 7.17
N ARG A 150 -0.32 15.96 5.90
CA ARG A 150 0.56 16.92 5.23
C ARG A 150 0.06 17.18 3.83
N LEU A 151 0.20 18.42 3.41
CA LEU A 151 -0.05 18.84 2.04
C LEU A 151 1.27 18.91 1.29
N HIS A 152 1.33 18.23 0.14
CA HIS A 152 2.46 18.24 -0.79
C HIS A 152 2.10 19.07 -2.00
N GLU A 153 3.04 19.89 -2.48
CA GLU A 153 2.81 20.79 -3.62
C GLU A 153 2.61 20.01 -4.91
N GLY A 154 1.66 20.49 -5.71
CA GLY A 154 1.44 20.01 -7.08
C GLY A 154 0.88 18.60 -7.18
N THR A 155 1.31 17.91 -8.22
CA THR A 155 0.89 16.54 -8.51
C THR A 155 1.75 15.53 -7.76
N ILE A 156 1.33 14.27 -7.79
CA ILE A 156 2.02 13.16 -7.13
C ILE A 156 3.48 12.97 -7.57
N THR A 157 3.86 13.43 -8.76
CA THR A 157 5.24 13.36 -9.27
C THR A 157 6.26 14.09 -8.40
N GLN A 158 5.79 15.06 -7.61
CA GLN A 158 6.64 15.87 -6.71
C GLN A 158 6.50 15.46 -5.25
N VAL A 159 5.78 14.38 -4.95
CA VAL A 159 5.59 13.90 -3.60
C VAL A 159 6.94 13.50 -2.98
N GLY A 160 7.29 14.21 -1.94
CA GLY A 160 8.53 14.01 -1.19
C GLY A 160 9.53 15.14 -1.32
N GLU A 161 9.46 15.99 -2.33
CA GLU A 161 10.41 17.10 -2.50
C GLU A 161 10.00 18.36 -1.73
N LYS A 162 8.72 18.73 -1.77
CA LYS A 162 8.25 19.92 -1.03
C LYS A 162 7.00 19.62 -0.22
N ARG A 163 7.15 19.62 1.10
CA ARG A 163 6.04 19.69 2.03
C ARG A 163 5.65 21.15 2.15
N ILE A 164 4.46 21.52 1.69
CA ILE A 164 4.02 22.91 1.76
C ILE A 164 3.48 23.23 3.14
N ALA A 165 2.60 22.38 3.67
CA ALA A 165 1.87 22.69 4.87
C ALA A 165 1.54 21.45 5.70
N ARG A 166 1.41 21.66 6.99
CA ARG A 166 0.81 20.72 7.93
C ARG A 166 -0.71 20.79 7.79
N VAL A 167 -1.38 19.66 7.90
CA VAL A 167 -2.85 19.61 7.98
C VAL A 167 -3.22 19.13 9.36
N GLU A 168 -3.87 19.99 10.14
CA GLU A 168 -4.24 19.63 11.50
C GLU A 168 -5.42 18.66 11.52
N PHE A 169 -5.44 17.75 12.49
CA PHE A 169 -6.47 16.73 12.62
C PHE A 169 -7.92 17.26 12.55
N PRO A 170 -8.26 18.44 13.16
CA PRO A 170 -9.60 18.99 13.01
C PRO A 170 -9.98 19.34 11.57
N VAL A 171 -9.00 19.72 10.73
CA VAL A 171 -9.20 19.97 9.29
C VAL A 171 -9.44 18.67 8.56
N VAL A 172 -8.61 17.64 8.86
CA VAL A 172 -8.79 16.29 8.32
C VAL A 172 -10.19 15.76 8.62
N SER A 173 -10.61 15.86 9.87
CA SER A 173 -11.92 15.37 10.32
C SER A 173 -13.09 16.17 9.72
N LYS A 174 -13.01 17.51 9.75
CA LYS A 174 -14.06 18.41 9.23
C LYS A 174 -14.35 18.18 7.75
N PHE A 175 -13.30 18.02 6.95
CA PHE A 175 -13.41 17.87 5.50
C PHE A 175 -13.39 16.40 5.05
N GLY A 176 -13.22 15.46 5.98
CA GLY A 176 -13.12 14.03 5.68
C GLY A 176 -11.96 13.71 4.74
N LEU A 177 -10.81 14.39 4.95
CA LEU A 177 -9.64 14.19 4.09
C LEU A 177 -9.07 12.79 4.26
N ARG A 178 -8.66 12.20 3.16
CA ARG A 178 -8.06 10.87 3.11
C ARG A 178 -6.73 10.91 2.37
N ASP A 179 -5.90 9.96 2.64
CA ASP A 179 -4.63 9.79 1.96
C ASP A 179 -4.84 9.71 0.43
N GLY A 180 -4.04 10.49 -0.32
CA GLY A 180 -4.16 10.61 -1.78
C GLY A 180 -5.19 11.63 -2.28
N ASP A 181 -5.92 12.33 -1.42
CA ASP A 181 -6.82 13.39 -1.86
C ASP A 181 -6.05 14.57 -2.46
N TYR A 182 -6.45 15.00 -3.64
CA TYR A 182 -6.00 16.26 -4.22
C TYR A 182 -6.93 17.38 -3.74
N VAL A 183 -6.37 18.36 -3.06
CA VAL A 183 -7.13 19.46 -2.48
C VAL A 183 -6.73 20.80 -3.07
N GLU A 184 -7.70 21.66 -3.26
CA GLU A 184 -7.51 23.09 -3.49
C GLU A 184 -8.03 23.82 -2.27
N GLY A 185 -7.24 24.72 -1.71
CA GLY A 185 -7.58 25.36 -0.47
C GLY A 185 -6.68 26.53 -0.12
N ARG A 186 -6.68 26.89 1.15
CA ARG A 186 -5.85 27.99 1.66
C ARG A 186 -4.96 27.52 2.80
N ILE A 187 -3.70 27.90 2.72
CA ILE A 187 -2.75 27.75 3.83
C ILE A 187 -2.51 29.10 4.49
N GLY A 188 -2.13 29.06 5.76
CA GLY A 188 -1.71 30.23 6.50
C GLY A 188 -0.52 29.92 7.40
N GLN A 189 0.31 30.92 7.65
CA GLN A 189 1.42 30.79 8.57
C GLN A 189 0.91 30.86 10.00
N SER A 190 1.09 29.81 10.79
CA SER A 190 0.71 29.77 12.19
C SER A 190 1.47 30.81 13.00
N LEU A 191 0.75 31.64 13.73
CA LEU A 191 1.36 32.67 14.61
C LEU A 191 2.07 32.03 15.82
N LYS A 192 1.85 30.73 16.09
CA LYS A 192 2.43 30.05 17.24
C LYS A 192 3.84 29.53 16.95
N ASP A 193 4.07 28.95 15.77
CA ASP A 193 5.30 28.23 15.43
C ASP A 193 5.85 28.55 14.03
N ASN A 194 5.28 29.54 13.37
CA ASN A 194 5.62 29.98 12.01
C ASN A 194 5.49 28.88 10.93
N SER A 195 4.92 27.71 11.25
CA SER A 195 4.68 26.65 10.27
C SER A 195 3.48 26.99 9.38
N TYR A 196 3.53 26.56 8.13
CA TYR A 196 2.35 26.66 7.27
C TYR A 196 1.36 25.54 7.58
N CYS A 197 0.07 25.90 7.69
CA CYS A 197 -1.02 24.99 7.97
C CYS A 197 -2.14 25.16 6.95
N LEU A 198 -2.65 24.05 6.41
CA LEU A 198 -3.89 24.03 5.62
C LEU A 198 -5.04 24.31 6.60
N PHE A 199 -5.81 25.34 6.34
CA PHE A 199 -6.91 25.73 7.23
C PHE A 199 -8.27 25.76 6.53
N ASP A 200 -8.31 25.82 5.23
CA ASP A 200 -9.55 25.84 4.47
C ASP A 200 -9.40 24.97 3.21
N VAL A 201 -10.45 24.24 2.87
CA VAL A 201 -10.50 23.37 1.69
C VAL A 201 -11.70 23.77 0.86
N LYS A 202 -11.47 24.17 -0.39
CA LYS A 202 -12.49 24.59 -1.36
C LYS A 202 -13.01 23.39 -2.15
N THR A 203 -12.09 22.59 -2.68
CA THR A 203 -12.40 21.40 -3.47
C THR A 203 -11.60 20.20 -2.99
N ILE A 204 -12.15 19.01 -3.19
CA ILE A 204 -11.45 17.74 -3.02
C ILE A 204 -11.61 16.94 -4.31
N ASN A 205 -10.49 16.55 -4.91
CA ASN A 205 -10.45 15.84 -6.19
C ASN A 205 -11.29 16.53 -7.29
N GLY A 206 -11.22 17.87 -7.33
CA GLY A 206 -11.91 18.72 -8.30
C GLY A 206 -13.39 18.95 -8.05
N LYS A 207 -13.97 18.45 -6.94
CA LYS A 207 -15.37 18.70 -6.58
C LYS A 207 -15.50 19.63 -5.39
N PRO A 208 -16.41 20.63 -5.46
CA PRO A 208 -16.70 21.48 -4.31
C PRO A 208 -17.43 20.72 -3.21
N LEU A 209 -17.21 21.12 -1.98
CA LEU A 209 -17.85 20.55 -0.79
C LEU A 209 -19.23 21.20 -0.52
N PRO A 210 -20.18 20.47 0.13
CA PRO A 210 -20.11 19.06 0.52
C PRO A 210 -20.56 18.11 -0.59
N PHE A 211 -20.01 16.89 -0.66
CA PHE A 211 -20.51 15.85 -1.54
C PHE A 211 -20.29 14.44 -0.95
N ASN A 212 -21.10 13.47 -1.36
CA ASN A 212 -20.94 12.09 -0.93
C ASN A 212 -19.72 11.46 -1.60
N ARG A 213 -18.86 10.84 -0.81
CA ARG A 213 -17.59 10.23 -1.26
C ARG A 213 -17.63 8.73 -1.00
N PRO A 214 -17.82 7.89 -2.05
CA PRO A 214 -17.68 6.46 -1.87
C PRO A 214 -16.25 6.13 -1.42
N LYS A 215 -16.10 5.05 -0.68
CA LYS A 215 -14.79 4.53 -0.31
C LYS A 215 -14.44 3.34 -1.19
N PHE A 216 -13.28 3.36 -1.79
CA PHE A 216 -12.81 2.33 -2.71
C PHE A 216 -12.92 0.91 -2.14
N ASN A 217 -12.53 0.74 -0.87
CA ASN A 217 -12.54 -0.56 -0.22
C ASN A 217 -13.93 -1.06 0.15
N GLU A 218 -14.89 -0.14 0.41
CA GLU A 218 -16.29 -0.47 0.73
C GLU A 218 -17.14 -0.71 -0.54
N THR A 219 -16.63 -0.30 -1.70
CA THR A 219 -17.36 -0.39 -2.96
C THR A 219 -17.17 -1.77 -3.61
N LYS A 220 -18.28 -2.37 -4.07
CA LYS A 220 -18.26 -3.67 -4.75
C LYS A 220 -17.53 -3.58 -6.08
N ALA A 221 -16.71 -4.60 -6.38
CA ALA A 221 -16.11 -4.75 -7.69
C ALA A 221 -17.14 -5.23 -8.73
N GLN A 222 -17.01 -4.72 -9.95
CA GLN A 222 -17.83 -5.11 -11.12
C GLN A 222 -17.03 -5.93 -12.13
N PRO A 223 -17.69 -6.71 -12.98
CA PRO A 223 -17.04 -7.37 -14.09
C PRO A 223 -16.35 -6.38 -15.03
N ILE A 224 -15.26 -6.81 -15.63
CA ILE A 224 -14.50 -6.05 -16.61
C ILE A 224 -15.12 -6.31 -17.98
N THR A 225 -15.70 -5.25 -18.59
CA THR A 225 -16.46 -5.35 -19.86
C THR A 225 -16.08 -4.27 -20.87
N GLN A 226 -15.31 -3.25 -20.45
CA GLN A 226 -14.92 -2.16 -21.35
C GLN A 226 -13.47 -2.38 -21.80
N ARG A 227 -13.28 -2.58 -23.09
CA ARG A 227 -11.97 -2.73 -23.70
C ARG A 227 -11.22 -1.41 -23.77
N ILE A 228 -9.92 -1.47 -23.61
CA ILE A 228 -8.97 -0.38 -23.88
C ILE A 228 -8.20 -0.77 -25.15
N ASN A 229 -8.21 0.08 -26.17
CA ASN A 229 -7.41 -0.13 -27.37
C ASN A 229 -6.10 0.65 -27.28
N LEU A 230 -5.04 0.01 -27.74
CA LEU A 230 -3.70 0.62 -27.89
C LEU A 230 -3.55 0.99 -29.37
N ASP A 231 -3.66 2.31 -29.69
CA ASP A 231 -3.68 2.82 -31.06
C ASP A 231 -2.29 2.94 -31.68
N ASP A 232 -1.45 1.93 -31.47
CA ASP A 232 -0.09 1.88 -32.00
C ASP A 232 0.12 0.56 -32.75
N SER A 233 0.72 0.65 -33.94
CA SER A 233 1.05 -0.53 -34.75
C SER A 233 1.99 -1.52 -34.05
N SER A 234 2.84 -1.04 -33.16
CA SER A 234 3.69 -1.90 -32.33
C SER A 234 2.91 -2.71 -31.28
N MET A 235 1.67 -2.32 -30.98
CA MET A 235 0.78 -2.96 -30.00
C MET A 235 -0.24 -3.89 -30.65
N LEU A 236 -0.21 -4.12 -31.96
CA LEU A 236 -1.15 -4.99 -32.67
C LEU A 236 -1.25 -6.38 -32.04
N ILE A 237 -0.11 -6.96 -31.62
CA ILE A 237 -0.09 -8.28 -30.99
C ILE A 237 -0.81 -8.23 -29.64
N VAL A 238 -0.53 -7.22 -28.82
CA VAL A 238 -1.19 -7.05 -27.52
C VAL A 238 -2.70 -6.93 -27.71
N ASN A 239 -3.14 -6.04 -28.61
CA ASN A 239 -4.56 -5.83 -28.87
C ASN A 239 -5.29 -7.09 -29.33
N ASN A 240 -4.63 -7.94 -30.13
CA ASN A 240 -5.28 -9.11 -30.72
C ASN A 240 -5.13 -10.38 -29.88
N PHE A 241 -4.07 -10.53 -29.09
CA PHE A 241 -3.80 -11.73 -28.29
C PHE A 241 -4.03 -11.58 -26.79
N ALA A 242 -3.95 -10.35 -26.27
CA ALA A 242 -4.20 -10.05 -24.87
C ALA A 242 -4.98 -8.73 -24.73
N PRO A 243 -6.26 -8.69 -25.22
CA PRO A 243 -7.08 -7.48 -25.12
C PRO A 243 -7.19 -7.04 -23.65
N ILE A 244 -6.93 -5.74 -23.41
CA ILE A 244 -6.93 -5.16 -22.08
C ILE A 244 -8.28 -4.49 -21.82
N GLY A 245 -8.82 -4.69 -20.62
CA GLY A 245 -10.04 -4.04 -20.17
C GLY A 245 -9.81 -3.07 -19.01
N LYS A 246 -10.68 -2.08 -18.87
CA LYS A 246 -10.67 -1.15 -17.74
C LYS A 246 -10.92 -1.88 -16.42
N GLY A 247 -10.02 -1.73 -15.48
CA GLY A 247 -10.07 -2.43 -14.20
C GLY A 247 -9.27 -3.75 -14.17
N GLN A 248 -8.53 -4.06 -15.22
CA GLN A 248 -7.75 -5.30 -15.32
C GLN A 248 -6.44 -5.24 -14.51
N ARG A 249 -5.94 -6.43 -14.18
CA ARG A 249 -4.62 -6.67 -13.60
C ARG A 249 -3.76 -7.37 -14.62
N VAL A 250 -2.91 -6.59 -15.28
CA VAL A 250 -2.06 -7.03 -16.39
C VAL A 250 -0.67 -7.33 -15.88
N LEU A 251 -0.17 -8.53 -16.11
CA LEU A 251 1.22 -8.90 -15.85
C LEU A 251 1.99 -8.94 -17.18
N VAL A 252 2.95 -8.03 -17.32
CA VAL A 252 3.87 -7.99 -18.45
C VAL A 252 5.18 -8.61 -18.00
N ARG A 253 5.45 -9.84 -18.41
CA ARG A 253 6.60 -10.62 -17.97
C ARG A 253 7.63 -10.77 -19.07
N SER A 254 8.93 -10.60 -18.73
CA SER A 254 10.03 -11.10 -19.53
C SER A 254 10.45 -12.48 -19.03
N LEU A 255 10.86 -13.36 -19.93
CA LEU A 255 11.47 -14.66 -19.58
C LEU A 255 12.97 -14.53 -19.32
N ASP A 256 13.60 -13.47 -19.82
CA ASP A 256 14.98 -13.11 -19.47
C ASP A 256 15.03 -12.30 -18.14
N ASN A 257 16.24 -11.96 -17.69
CA ASN A 257 16.43 -11.26 -16.41
C ASN A 257 16.20 -9.74 -16.48
N ASN A 258 15.73 -9.24 -17.62
CA ASN A 258 15.53 -7.82 -17.83
C ASN A 258 14.06 -7.42 -17.59
N THR A 259 13.86 -6.25 -17.01
CA THR A 259 12.54 -5.65 -16.87
C THR A 259 12.01 -5.22 -18.24
N PRO A 260 10.74 -5.49 -18.58
CA PRO A 260 10.16 -5.15 -19.88
C PRO A 260 9.82 -3.66 -20.02
N LYS A 261 10.78 -2.76 -19.66
CA LYS A 261 10.58 -1.31 -19.60
C LYS A 261 10.02 -0.73 -20.90
N ARG A 262 10.62 -1.11 -22.05
CA ARG A 262 10.27 -0.53 -23.36
C ARG A 262 8.80 -0.73 -23.72
N ILE A 263 8.27 -1.95 -23.59
CA ILE A 263 6.86 -2.20 -23.92
C ILE A 263 5.93 -1.50 -22.92
N LEU A 264 6.30 -1.45 -21.64
CA LEU A 264 5.54 -0.73 -20.61
C LEU A 264 5.47 0.78 -20.94
N HIS A 265 6.59 1.40 -21.32
CA HIS A 265 6.63 2.80 -21.75
C HIS A 265 5.74 3.06 -22.97
N GLN A 266 5.87 2.23 -24.00
CA GLN A 266 5.04 2.37 -25.21
C GLN A 266 3.54 2.23 -24.92
N MET A 267 3.19 1.27 -24.04
CA MET A 267 1.79 1.13 -23.59
C MET A 267 1.34 2.38 -22.83
N ALA A 268 2.18 2.89 -21.93
CA ALA A 268 1.85 4.07 -21.11
C ALA A 268 1.68 5.32 -21.98
N GLU A 269 2.60 5.60 -22.90
CA GLU A 269 2.51 6.71 -23.84
C GLU A 269 1.26 6.63 -24.74
N ASN A 270 0.90 5.43 -25.15
CA ASN A 270 -0.30 5.22 -25.95
C ASN A 270 -1.57 5.50 -25.14
N LEU A 271 -1.67 4.93 -23.93
CA LEU A 271 -2.82 5.08 -23.05
C LEU A 271 -2.98 6.52 -22.52
N ALA A 272 -1.88 7.24 -22.29
CA ALA A 272 -1.93 8.62 -21.80
C ALA A 272 -2.59 9.61 -22.76
N LYS A 273 -2.85 9.21 -24.02
CA LYS A 273 -3.59 10.01 -24.99
C LYS A 273 -5.09 10.08 -24.65
N THR A 274 -5.62 9.07 -23.96
CA THR A 274 -7.07 8.89 -23.76
C THR A 274 -7.47 8.63 -22.30
N ILE A 275 -6.57 8.16 -21.49
CA ILE A 275 -6.82 7.79 -20.10
C ILE A 275 -5.74 8.42 -19.21
N ASP A 276 -6.08 8.71 -17.95
CA ASP A 276 -5.11 9.19 -16.98
C ASP A 276 -4.15 8.08 -16.58
N VAL A 277 -2.87 8.33 -16.73
CA VAL A 277 -1.80 7.35 -16.50
C VAL A 277 -0.89 7.83 -15.36
N ILE A 278 -0.65 6.94 -14.40
CA ILE A 278 0.39 7.06 -13.37
C ILE A 278 1.46 6.01 -13.68
N TYR A 279 2.68 6.44 -13.97
CA TYR A 279 3.80 5.53 -14.23
C TYR A 279 4.79 5.57 -13.08
N LEU A 280 4.91 4.46 -12.36
CA LEU A 280 5.74 4.35 -11.15
C LEU A 280 6.97 3.48 -11.41
N THR A 281 8.14 4.06 -11.15
CA THR A 281 9.42 3.37 -11.12
C THR A 281 10.02 3.45 -9.72
N LEU A 282 10.64 2.37 -9.27
CA LEU A 282 11.28 2.27 -7.98
C LEU A 282 12.69 1.73 -8.14
N ASP A 283 13.63 2.20 -7.30
CA ASP A 283 15.03 1.75 -7.29
C ASP A 283 15.75 2.09 -8.64
N GLU A 284 15.40 3.23 -9.24
CA GLU A 284 15.88 3.67 -10.54
C GLU A 284 17.14 4.57 -10.46
N GLN A 285 17.82 4.71 -11.58
CA GLN A 285 18.97 5.60 -11.69
C GLN A 285 18.51 7.07 -11.69
N PRO A 286 19.18 7.97 -10.98
CA PRO A 286 18.81 9.39 -10.92
C PRO A 286 18.77 10.06 -12.29
N GLU A 287 19.56 9.59 -13.25
CA GLU A 287 19.64 10.10 -14.63
C GLU A 287 18.34 9.86 -15.42
N ASP A 288 17.60 8.81 -15.09
CA ASP A 288 16.32 8.50 -15.73
C ASP A 288 15.24 9.55 -15.40
N TYR A 289 15.42 10.30 -14.30
CA TYR A 289 14.58 11.44 -13.96
C TYR A 289 14.59 12.52 -15.04
N TYR A 290 15.77 12.85 -15.59
CA TYR A 290 15.87 13.86 -16.64
C TYR A 290 15.13 13.46 -17.91
N ASN A 291 15.24 12.19 -18.30
CA ASN A 291 14.56 11.66 -19.48
C ASN A 291 13.03 11.64 -19.31
N ALA A 292 12.57 11.30 -18.12
CA ALA A 292 11.14 11.23 -17.81
C ALA A 292 10.47 12.61 -17.75
N THR A 293 11.16 13.64 -17.26
CA THR A 293 10.61 15.01 -17.18
C THR A 293 10.39 15.64 -18.56
N GLN A 294 11.04 15.13 -19.60
CA GLN A 294 10.82 15.55 -20.98
C GLN A 294 9.58 14.94 -21.63
N GLN A 295 8.97 13.94 -20.99
CA GLN A 295 7.82 13.22 -21.52
C GLN A 295 6.50 13.75 -20.91
N LYS A 296 5.39 13.56 -21.64
CA LYS A 296 4.06 14.04 -21.22
C LYS A 296 3.37 13.12 -20.20
N LEU A 297 4.05 12.10 -19.69
CA LEU A 297 3.52 11.16 -18.72
C LEU A 297 3.66 11.66 -17.27
N ASN A 298 2.72 11.33 -16.41
CA ASN A 298 2.83 11.54 -14.98
C ASN A 298 3.76 10.46 -14.39
N TYR A 299 5.07 10.66 -14.54
CA TYR A 299 6.07 9.80 -13.94
C TYR A 299 6.23 10.06 -12.45
N ILE A 300 6.31 8.97 -11.69
CA ILE A 300 6.73 8.98 -10.29
C ILE A 300 8.02 8.18 -10.24
N LEU A 301 9.12 8.89 -10.15
CA LEU A 301 10.45 8.32 -10.13
C LEU A 301 10.98 8.28 -8.71
N CYS A 302 11.36 7.09 -8.26
CA CYS A 302 12.01 6.88 -6.98
C CYS A 302 13.45 6.42 -7.25
N PRO A 303 14.46 7.32 -7.16
CA PRO A 303 15.83 6.94 -7.35
C PRO A 303 16.31 5.96 -6.26
N PHE A 304 17.30 5.15 -6.59
CA PHE A 304 17.82 4.08 -5.73
C PHE A 304 18.48 4.60 -4.43
N ASP A 305 18.90 5.86 -4.39
CA ASP A 305 19.48 6.53 -3.23
C ASP A 305 18.45 6.99 -2.20
N LEU A 306 17.15 6.92 -2.51
CA LEU A 306 16.10 7.15 -1.53
C LEU A 306 16.00 6.00 -0.53
N PRO A 307 15.79 6.30 0.77
CA PRO A 307 15.48 5.27 1.75
C PRO A 307 14.32 4.37 1.31
N VAL A 308 14.41 3.07 1.63
CA VAL A 308 13.40 2.07 1.23
C VAL A 308 12.00 2.45 1.69
N GLU A 309 11.89 2.94 2.93
CA GLU A 309 10.62 3.38 3.53
C GLU A 309 9.99 4.53 2.75
N LYS A 310 10.83 5.44 2.23
CA LYS A 310 10.34 6.56 1.41
C LYS A 310 9.87 6.10 0.04
N GLN A 311 10.55 5.15 -0.58
CA GLN A 311 10.12 4.57 -1.86
C GLN A 311 8.78 3.83 -1.70
N LEU A 312 8.61 3.02 -0.65
CA LEU A 312 7.35 2.35 -0.34
C LEU A 312 6.22 3.34 -0.03
N TYR A 313 6.53 4.39 0.74
CA TYR A 313 5.56 5.45 1.00
C TYR A 313 5.04 6.12 -0.28
N ILE A 314 5.93 6.41 -1.23
CA ILE A 314 5.55 7.00 -2.53
C ILE A 314 4.68 6.03 -3.34
N LEU A 315 5.03 4.74 -3.36
CA LEU A 315 4.20 3.70 -3.99
C LEU A 315 2.77 3.68 -3.42
N GLU A 316 2.65 3.64 -2.11
CA GLU A 316 1.35 3.56 -1.43
C GLU A 316 0.52 4.82 -1.66
N LEU A 317 1.16 6.00 -1.63
CA LEU A 317 0.49 7.26 -1.92
C LEU A 317 0.03 7.34 -3.39
N ALA A 318 0.83 6.83 -4.34
CA ALA A 318 0.42 6.73 -5.75
C ALA A 318 -0.84 5.89 -5.94
N LEU A 319 -0.89 4.74 -5.28
CA LEU A 319 -2.08 3.88 -5.28
C LEU A 319 -3.28 4.56 -4.60
N SER A 320 -3.04 5.35 -3.56
CA SER A 320 -4.10 6.09 -2.88
C SER A 320 -4.68 7.18 -3.77
N VAL A 321 -3.84 7.92 -4.50
CA VAL A 321 -4.31 8.89 -5.51
C VAL A 321 -5.14 8.20 -6.59
N ALA A 322 -4.70 7.04 -7.10
CA ALA A 322 -5.48 6.28 -8.08
C ALA A 322 -6.85 5.88 -7.54
N LYS A 323 -6.91 5.40 -6.28
CA LYS A 323 -8.18 5.08 -5.61
C LYS A 323 -9.10 6.30 -5.49
N ARG A 324 -8.55 7.46 -5.10
CA ARG A 324 -9.34 8.70 -5.01
C ARG A 324 -9.93 9.11 -6.35
N ARG A 325 -9.16 8.99 -7.45
CA ARG A 325 -9.65 9.26 -8.80
C ARG A 325 -10.75 8.29 -9.22
N ALA A 326 -10.56 6.99 -8.98
CA ALA A 326 -11.59 5.98 -9.27
C ALA A 326 -12.89 6.23 -8.47
N GLU A 327 -12.79 6.61 -7.19
CA GLU A 327 -13.96 7.01 -6.37
C GLU A 327 -14.72 8.21 -6.94
N MET A 328 -14.05 9.05 -7.71
CA MET A 328 -14.66 10.19 -8.40
C MET A 328 -15.24 9.86 -9.77
N GLY A 329 -15.22 8.59 -10.16
CA GLY A 329 -15.71 8.12 -11.45
C GLY A 329 -14.71 8.21 -12.59
N GLN A 330 -13.42 8.45 -12.29
CA GLN A 330 -12.37 8.54 -13.30
C GLN A 330 -11.73 7.16 -13.55
N ASP A 331 -11.37 6.92 -14.80
CA ASP A 331 -10.59 5.75 -15.18
C ASP A 331 -9.09 6.09 -15.11
N VAL A 332 -8.33 5.26 -14.40
CA VAL A 332 -6.89 5.47 -14.21
C VAL A 332 -6.13 4.20 -14.57
N VAL A 333 -5.01 4.35 -15.23
CA VAL A 333 -4.07 3.25 -15.47
C VAL A 333 -2.82 3.50 -14.62
N VAL A 334 -2.47 2.53 -13.79
CA VAL A 334 -1.26 2.58 -12.96
C VAL A 334 -0.26 1.56 -13.50
N PHE A 335 0.91 2.04 -13.87
CA PHE A 335 2.04 1.20 -14.22
C PHE A 335 2.97 1.08 -13.02
N VAL A 336 3.39 -0.15 -12.73
CA VAL A 336 4.47 -0.48 -11.80
C VAL A 336 5.53 -1.21 -12.59
N GLU A 337 6.68 -0.60 -12.76
CA GLU A 337 7.67 -1.03 -13.75
C GLU A 337 8.25 -2.41 -13.46
N ASP A 338 8.56 -2.73 -12.19
CA ASP A 338 9.01 -4.06 -11.81
C ASP A 338 8.45 -4.50 -10.45
N LEU A 339 7.58 -5.51 -10.48
CA LEU A 339 6.93 -6.07 -9.30
C LEU A 339 7.93 -6.69 -8.31
N PHE A 340 9.06 -7.21 -8.81
CA PHE A 340 10.09 -7.80 -7.95
C PHE A 340 10.93 -6.75 -7.23
N THR A 341 11.12 -5.59 -7.83
CA THR A 341 11.69 -4.44 -7.11
C THR A 341 10.79 -4.07 -5.93
N VAL A 342 9.48 -4.01 -6.14
CA VAL A 342 8.51 -3.82 -5.04
C VAL A 342 8.64 -4.90 -3.97
N ALA A 343 8.71 -6.17 -4.37
CA ALA A 343 8.89 -7.30 -3.45
C ALA A 343 10.18 -7.18 -2.62
N ARG A 344 11.29 -6.81 -3.26
CA ARG A 344 12.58 -6.60 -2.57
C ARG A 344 12.52 -5.45 -1.57
N LEU A 345 11.88 -4.35 -1.91
CA LEU A 345 11.73 -3.21 -1.02
C LEU A 345 10.92 -3.60 0.23
N TYR A 346 9.78 -4.27 0.07
CA TYR A 346 9.02 -4.80 1.20
C TYR A 346 9.82 -5.79 2.04
N SER A 347 10.58 -6.70 1.40
CA SER A 347 11.43 -7.65 2.09
C SER A 347 12.51 -6.97 2.92
N ARG A 348 13.19 -5.94 2.35
CA ARG A 348 14.21 -5.17 3.06
C ARG A 348 13.62 -4.45 4.28
N CYS A 349 12.46 -3.80 4.11
CA CYS A 349 11.78 -3.12 5.20
C CYS A 349 11.41 -4.09 6.34
N TYR A 350 10.84 -5.26 6.01
CA TYR A 350 10.46 -6.29 6.97
C TYR A 350 11.67 -6.85 7.75
N LYS A 351 12.76 -7.14 7.04
CA LYS A 351 14.01 -7.62 7.66
C LYS A 351 14.66 -6.56 8.55
N ALA A 352 14.64 -5.30 8.13
CA ALA A 352 15.15 -4.19 8.94
C ALA A 352 14.39 -4.01 10.26
N ALA A 353 13.09 -4.37 10.28
CA ALA A 353 12.26 -4.39 11.48
C ALA A 353 12.51 -5.62 12.39
N GLY A 354 13.39 -6.57 12.02
CA GLY A 354 13.70 -7.75 12.81
C GLY A 354 12.58 -8.80 12.89
N LEU A 355 11.65 -8.82 11.92
CA LEU A 355 10.43 -9.65 11.98
C LEU A 355 10.59 -11.06 11.38
N GLY A 356 11.81 -11.51 11.03
CA GLY A 356 12.08 -12.86 10.54
C GLY A 356 11.93 -13.02 9.02
N GLU A 357 11.38 -14.15 8.57
CA GLU A 357 11.26 -14.46 7.13
C GLU A 357 10.11 -13.69 6.46
N PRO A 358 10.39 -12.92 5.39
CA PRO A 358 9.44 -11.94 4.84
C PRO A 358 8.43 -12.49 3.82
N TYR A 359 8.51 -13.78 3.44
CA TYR A 359 7.78 -14.31 2.27
C TYR A 359 6.27 -14.05 2.31
N GLU A 360 5.60 -14.51 3.37
CA GLU A 360 4.14 -14.35 3.52
C GLU A 360 3.72 -12.87 3.57
N PHE A 361 4.53 -12.07 4.23
CA PHE A 361 4.31 -10.63 4.29
C PHE A 361 4.41 -10.00 2.91
N VAL A 362 5.50 -10.25 2.17
CA VAL A 362 5.72 -9.72 0.82
C VAL A 362 4.60 -10.17 -0.12
N LEU A 363 4.24 -11.45 -0.08
CA LEU A 363 3.13 -11.98 -0.87
C LEU A 363 1.82 -11.26 -0.56
N GLY A 364 1.53 -11.04 0.72
CA GLY A 364 0.39 -10.26 1.17
C GLY A 364 0.39 -8.83 0.60
N CYS A 365 1.53 -8.13 0.64
CA CYS A 365 1.68 -6.79 0.08
C CYS A 365 1.45 -6.77 -1.44
N LEU A 366 2.03 -7.71 -2.19
CA LEU A 366 1.84 -7.80 -3.63
C LEU A 366 0.39 -8.11 -4.02
N LYS A 367 -0.27 -9.04 -3.32
CA LYS A 367 -1.69 -9.33 -3.54
C LYS A 367 -2.57 -8.10 -3.27
N LYS A 368 -2.24 -7.31 -2.25
CA LYS A 368 -2.94 -6.06 -1.94
C LYS A 368 -2.73 -5.00 -3.02
N LEU A 369 -1.50 -4.84 -3.51
CA LEU A 369 -1.20 -3.96 -4.63
C LEU A 369 -2.02 -4.37 -5.86
N LEU A 370 -2.00 -5.66 -6.23
CA LEU A 370 -2.75 -6.17 -7.38
C LEU A 370 -4.27 -6.02 -7.21
N ALA A 371 -4.78 -6.15 -6.00
CA ALA A 371 -6.20 -5.97 -5.69
C ALA A 371 -6.71 -4.54 -5.93
N CYS A 372 -5.83 -3.54 -6.08
CA CYS A 372 -6.22 -2.19 -6.49
C CYS A 372 -6.75 -2.17 -7.94
N GLY A 373 -6.28 -3.08 -8.81
CA GLY A 373 -6.79 -3.22 -10.18
C GLY A 373 -8.21 -3.78 -10.20
N ARG A 374 -9.23 -2.91 -10.30
CA ARG A 374 -10.65 -3.28 -10.36
C ARG A 374 -11.52 -2.20 -10.98
N ASN A 375 -12.69 -2.62 -11.43
CA ASN A 375 -13.82 -1.75 -11.78
C ASN A 375 -14.72 -1.65 -10.55
N ILE A 376 -15.06 -0.45 -10.08
CA ILE A 376 -15.88 -0.25 -8.88
C ILE A 376 -17.30 0.21 -9.21
N LEU A 377 -18.25 -0.30 -8.47
CA LEU A 377 -19.67 0.04 -8.64
C LEU A 377 -19.90 1.54 -8.39
N ASN A 378 -20.55 2.22 -9.32
CA ASN A 378 -20.84 3.66 -9.28
C ASN A 378 -19.58 4.54 -9.17
N GLY A 379 -18.45 4.06 -9.65
CA GLY A 379 -17.19 4.77 -9.73
C GLY A 379 -16.51 4.57 -11.07
N GLY A 380 -15.22 4.86 -11.12
CA GLY A 380 -14.35 4.58 -12.27
C GLY A 380 -13.59 3.27 -12.10
N THR A 381 -12.45 3.18 -12.78
CA THR A 381 -11.65 1.96 -12.80
C THR A 381 -10.18 2.24 -12.48
N ILE A 382 -9.51 1.27 -11.86
CA ILE A 382 -8.06 1.23 -11.81
C ILE A 382 -7.61 0.03 -12.63
N THR A 383 -6.98 0.30 -13.77
CA THR A 383 -6.28 -0.73 -14.54
C THR A 383 -4.84 -0.77 -14.05
N LEU A 384 -4.39 -1.91 -13.56
CA LEU A 384 -3.03 -2.05 -13.03
C LEU A 384 -2.20 -2.88 -14.00
N ILE A 385 -1.11 -2.31 -14.49
CA ILE A 385 -0.17 -2.95 -15.40
C ILE A 385 1.17 -3.05 -14.68
N VAL A 386 1.60 -4.27 -14.40
CA VAL A 386 2.82 -4.53 -13.66
C VAL A 386 3.83 -5.26 -14.52
N GLY A 387 5.05 -4.75 -14.56
CA GLY A 387 6.19 -5.41 -15.15
C GLY A 387 6.76 -6.49 -14.24
N SER A 388 7.41 -7.45 -14.81
CA SER A 388 8.16 -8.48 -14.10
C SER A 388 9.33 -8.94 -14.95
N SER A 389 10.53 -8.76 -14.43
CA SER A 389 11.72 -9.40 -14.97
C SER A 389 11.69 -10.92 -14.77
N GLY A 390 12.56 -11.66 -15.45
CA GLY A 390 12.77 -13.08 -15.25
C GLY A 390 13.32 -13.43 -13.86
N ASN A 391 13.99 -14.55 -13.77
CA ASN A 391 14.46 -15.11 -12.49
C ASN A 391 15.47 -14.17 -11.80
N LYS A 392 15.17 -13.78 -10.53
CA LYS A 392 16.10 -13.02 -9.68
C LYS A 392 16.32 -13.77 -8.36
N GLU A 393 17.57 -13.84 -7.92
CA GLU A 393 17.97 -14.50 -6.68
C GLU A 393 17.39 -13.80 -5.42
N GLY A 394 17.12 -14.58 -4.38
CA GLY A 394 16.97 -14.07 -3.01
C GLY A 394 15.58 -14.04 -2.38
N LEU A 395 14.51 -14.32 -3.12
CA LEU A 395 13.17 -14.68 -2.66
C LEU A 395 12.78 -15.96 -3.40
N ASN A 396 11.90 -16.80 -2.86
CA ASN A 396 11.30 -17.94 -3.58
C ASN A 396 10.49 -17.42 -4.78
N PHE A 397 11.24 -16.97 -5.79
CA PHE A 397 10.75 -16.18 -6.91
C PHE A 397 9.66 -16.90 -7.71
N ASP A 398 9.88 -18.18 -8.02
CA ASP A 398 8.93 -18.98 -8.81
C ASP A 398 7.62 -19.18 -8.06
N GLU A 399 7.69 -19.39 -6.76
CA GLU A 399 6.52 -19.53 -5.90
C GLU A 399 5.77 -18.21 -5.79
N LEU A 400 6.49 -17.11 -5.56
CA LEU A 400 5.92 -15.76 -5.50
C LEU A 400 5.23 -15.40 -6.83
N LEU A 401 5.88 -15.67 -7.96
CA LEU A 401 5.33 -15.46 -9.29
C LEU A 401 4.08 -16.32 -9.55
N TYR A 402 4.09 -17.57 -9.12
CA TYR A 402 2.93 -18.47 -9.23
C TYR A 402 1.70 -17.88 -8.49
N GLU A 403 1.91 -17.40 -7.28
CA GLU A 403 0.84 -16.78 -6.49
C GLU A 403 0.37 -15.44 -7.08
N VAL A 404 1.30 -14.61 -7.59
CA VAL A 404 0.99 -13.35 -8.28
C VAL A 404 0.16 -13.58 -9.54
N LYS A 405 0.50 -14.62 -10.32
CA LYS A 405 -0.29 -14.99 -11.52
C LYS A 405 -1.74 -15.28 -11.20
N LYS A 406 -2.04 -15.91 -10.07
CA LYS A 406 -3.43 -16.17 -9.65
C LYS A 406 -4.23 -14.89 -9.41
N ALA A 407 -3.56 -13.79 -9.06
CA ALA A 407 -4.20 -12.49 -8.84
C ALA A 407 -4.36 -11.67 -10.13
N CYS A 408 -3.64 -12.00 -11.19
CA CYS A 408 -3.71 -11.33 -12.49
C CYS A 408 -4.74 -11.99 -13.41
N ASN A 409 -5.24 -11.24 -14.39
CA ASN A 409 -6.23 -11.72 -15.36
C ASN A 409 -5.95 -11.32 -16.81
N CYS A 410 -4.77 -10.75 -17.08
CA CYS A 410 -4.24 -10.53 -18.42
C CYS A 410 -2.72 -10.72 -18.37
N PHE A 411 -2.17 -11.43 -19.34
CA PHE A 411 -0.77 -11.84 -19.37
C PHE A 411 -0.16 -11.48 -20.71
N ILE A 412 0.95 -10.77 -20.68
CA ILE A 412 1.78 -10.43 -21.84
C ILE A 412 3.17 -10.95 -21.52
N THR A 413 3.65 -11.93 -22.27
CA THR A 413 4.93 -12.56 -22.02
C THR A 413 5.90 -12.30 -23.17
N LEU A 414 7.10 -11.83 -22.84
CA LEU A 414 8.21 -11.65 -23.78
C LEU A 414 9.19 -12.81 -23.61
N ASN A 415 9.67 -13.38 -24.72
CA ASN A 415 10.77 -14.36 -24.68
C ASN A 415 12.06 -13.68 -24.24
N SER A 416 12.33 -12.47 -24.77
CA SER A 416 13.47 -11.64 -24.39
C SER A 416 13.13 -10.16 -24.52
N VAL A 417 13.85 -9.31 -23.76
CA VAL A 417 13.79 -7.88 -23.89
C VAL A 417 14.77 -7.44 -24.99
N ASN A 418 14.25 -7.11 -26.16
CA ASN A 418 15.07 -6.57 -27.25
C ASN A 418 15.00 -5.04 -27.24
N TYR A 419 16.17 -4.38 -27.21
CA TYR A 419 16.29 -2.93 -27.23
C TYR A 419 16.18 -2.34 -28.64
N LEU A 420 16.28 -3.16 -29.69
CA LEU A 420 16.39 -2.71 -31.09
C LEU A 420 15.38 -3.45 -31.99
N GLY A 421 14.08 -3.17 -31.85
CA GLY A 421 13.13 -3.73 -32.79
C GLY A 421 11.75 -4.04 -32.25
N VAL A 422 11.06 -4.99 -32.87
CA VAL A 422 9.75 -5.49 -32.50
C VAL A 422 9.86 -6.30 -31.20
N HIS A 423 8.88 -6.16 -30.32
CA HIS A 423 8.83 -6.95 -29.09
C HIS A 423 8.72 -8.45 -29.42
N ASP A 424 9.60 -9.25 -28.83
CA ASP A 424 9.59 -10.70 -28.97
C ASP A 424 8.54 -11.30 -28.02
N ILE A 425 7.27 -11.24 -28.42
CA ILE A 425 6.13 -11.66 -27.61
C ILE A 425 5.94 -13.19 -27.76
N ASN A 426 5.87 -13.87 -26.64
CA ASN A 426 5.51 -15.28 -26.54
C ASN A 426 3.98 -15.41 -26.64
N LEU A 427 3.46 -15.86 -27.78
CA LEU A 427 2.03 -15.91 -28.04
C LEU A 427 1.30 -16.95 -27.17
N ASP A 428 1.94 -18.08 -26.85
CA ASP A 428 1.33 -19.14 -26.05
C ASP A 428 1.06 -18.69 -24.61
N ASN A 429 1.92 -17.82 -24.09
CA ASN A 429 1.83 -17.26 -22.74
C ASN A 429 1.27 -15.83 -22.70
N THR A 430 0.72 -15.34 -23.82
CA THR A 430 0.10 -14.02 -23.95
C THR A 430 -1.38 -14.16 -24.20
N PHE A 431 -2.22 -13.83 -23.20
CA PHE A 431 -3.68 -13.99 -23.26
C PHE A 431 -4.40 -13.18 -22.17
N THR A 432 -5.70 -13.03 -22.36
CA THR A 432 -6.61 -12.43 -21.36
C THR A 432 -7.62 -13.48 -20.90
N LEU A 433 -7.80 -13.60 -19.58
CA LEU A 433 -8.85 -14.43 -19.00
C LEU A 433 -10.24 -13.81 -19.26
N ASN A 434 -11.18 -14.62 -19.75
CA ASN A 434 -12.52 -14.19 -20.15
C ASN A 434 -12.50 -13.05 -21.18
N ALA A 435 -11.64 -13.15 -22.19
CA ALA A 435 -11.49 -12.14 -23.25
C ALA A 435 -12.82 -11.86 -23.96
N GLU A 436 -13.72 -12.84 -24.04
CA GLU A 436 -15.07 -12.74 -24.61
C GLU A 436 -15.95 -11.66 -23.96
N ARG A 437 -15.63 -11.24 -22.72
CA ARG A 437 -16.35 -10.12 -22.05
C ARG A 437 -15.95 -8.75 -22.57
N LEU A 438 -14.81 -8.67 -23.26
CA LEU A 438 -14.24 -7.44 -23.82
C LEU A 438 -14.49 -7.33 -25.32
N LEU A 439 -14.95 -8.39 -25.95
CA LEU A 439 -15.06 -8.55 -27.39
C LEU A 439 -16.52 -8.77 -27.77
N THR A 440 -16.91 -8.29 -28.93
CA THR A 440 -18.18 -8.67 -29.56
C THR A 440 -18.16 -10.15 -29.96
N GLN A 441 -19.31 -10.73 -30.29
CA GLN A 441 -19.38 -12.12 -30.71
C GLN A 441 -18.49 -12.41 -31.94
N GLN A 442 -18.48 -11.50 -32.92
CA GLN A 442 -17.66 -11.62 -34.12
C GLN A 442 -16.16 -11.48 -33.80
N GLU A 443 -15.78 -10.51 -32.95
CA GLU A 443 -14.39 -10.35 -32.52
C GLU A 443 -13.92 -11.55 -31.70
N THR A 444 -14.78 -12.15 -30.88
CA THR A 444 -14.48 -13.36 -30.12
C THR A 444 -14.17 -14.53 -31.07
N GLN A 445 -14.96 -14.74 -32.09
CA GLN A 445 -14.68 -15.78 -33.09
C GLN A 445 -13.36 -15.51 -33.82
N ASN A 446 -13.12 -14.25 -34.20
CA ASN A 446 -11.88 -13.84 -34.86
C ASN A 446 -10.66 -14.05 -33.92
N TYR A 447 -10.82 -13.75 -32.63
CA TYR A 447 -9.77 -13.96 -31.61
C TYR A 447 -9.33 -15.43 -31.55
N TYR A 448 -10.27 -16.37 -31.50
CA TYR A 448 -9.93 -17.79 -31.47
C TYR A 448 -9.37 -18.29 -32.81
N ASN A 449 -9.93 -17.84 -33.93
CA ASN A 449 -9.44 -18.20 -35.27
C ASN A 449 -8.00 -17.70 -35.45
N LEU A 450 -7.70 -16.48 -35.03
CA LEU A 450 -6.37 -15.89 -35.12
C LEU A 450 -5.35 -16.63 -34.25
N ARG A 451 -5.72 -17.00 -33.02
CA ARG A 451 -4.86 -17.79 -32.14
C ARG A 451 -4.50 -19.14 -32.79
N ASN A 452 -5.48 -19.82 -33.37
CA ASN A 452 -5.25 -21.09 -34.05
C ASN A 452 -4.36 -20.90 -35.31
N ALA A 453 -4.60 -19.87 -36.10
CA ALA A 453 -3.84 -19.58 -37.31
C ALA A 453 -2.38 -19.18 -37.02
N CYS A 454 -2.10 -18.60 -35.85
CA CYS A 454 -0.77 -18.14 -35.46
C CYS A 454 -0.02 -19.11 -34.54
N ALA A 455 -0.65 -20.21 -34.12
CA ALA A 455 0.00 -21.19 -33.23
C ALA A 455 1.30 -21.72 -33.84
N GLY A 456 2.39 -21.66 -33.08
CA GLY A 456 3.71 -22.14 -33.50
C GLY A 456 4.43 -21.31 -34.57
N LYS A 457 3.85 -20.18 -35.00
CA LYS A 457 4.49 -19.31 -36.01
C LYS A 457 5.44 -18.30 -35.37
N PRO A 458 6.54 -17.97 -36.08
CA PRO A 458 7.45 -16.92 -35.62
C PRO A 458 6.75 -15.54 -35.66
N ILE A 459 7.15 -14.65 -34.76
CA ILE A 459 6.49 -13.35 -34.52
C ILE A 459 6.37 -12.47 -35.78
N ASN A 460 7.34 -12.53 -36.69
CA ASN A 460 7.34 -11.79 -37.94
C ASN A 460 6.23 -12.25 -38.90
N GLU A 461 5.94 -13.54 -38.96
CA GLU A 461 4.83 -14.08 -39.75
C GLU A 461 3.48 -13.67 -39.16
N VAL A 462 3.36 -13.68 -37.84
CA VAL A 462 2.17 -13.24 -37.13
C VAL A 462 1.85 -11.78 -37.43
N ILE A 463 2.88 -10.92 -37.39
CA ILE A 463 2.71 -9.49 -37.74
C ILE A 463 2.21 -9.32 -39.19
N ASN A 464 2.71 -10.13 -40.11
CA ASN A 464 2.23 -10.09 -41.52
C ASN A 464 0.78 -10.52 -41.65
N ILE A 465 0.35 -11.55 -40.89
CA ILE A 465 -1.04 -11.96 -40.83
C ILE A 465 -1.95 -10.87 -40.27
N LEU A 466 -1.49 -10.16 -39.23
CA LEU A 466 -2.26 -9.08 -38.60
C LEU A 466 -2.38 -7.81 -39.46
N LYS A 467 -1.53 -7.63 -40.45
CA LYS A 467 -1.54 -6.47 -41.36
C LYS A 467 -2.38 -6.70 -42.64
N GLN A 468 -2.78 -7.94 -42.89
CA GLN A 468 -3.71 -8.34 -43.97
C GLN A 468 -5.18 -8.16 -43.53
#